data_43cbb6b6d411c36c5c1015b1719c506e
#
_entry.id   43cbb6b6d411c36c5c1015b1719c506e
#
_cell.length_a   1.000
_cell.length_b   1.000
_cell.length_c   1.000
_cell.angle_alpha   90.00
_cell.angle_beta   90.00
_cell.angle_gamma   90.00
#
_symmetry.space_group_name_H-M   'P 1'
#
loop_
_entity.id
_entity.type
_entity.pdbx_description
1 polymer ?
#
loop_
_entity_poly.entity_id
_entity_poly.type
_entity_poly.pdbx_seq_one_letter_code
_entity_poly.pdbx_strand_id
1 'polypeptide(L)'
;MQGKEVSVKFSDDAIVGGRVAVIDVNLLQPSHIQGVRNPLHFIDEAQPKERNDEASVLSARKIAGDIRPEEITSSVTAYTGAPTVNARGEAIQGNNRSDALRIMWENHPEQAALYKQYLKDHAEEFGLQAEDIEAMEHPVLVNMVDVDDVEAIRLGQYVAQDTESGGVERIKPQNALQRMGAEMRSFANLLLRTSDDEMSFAGLVDSNGANVLKWMSQRGFITPTQYKSAFDSKGNLTPESKNDLRGIMYQSIFKDGSTRLEEMFNVLPVKAQKAILATAFRDYDLSLIHI
;
A
#
# COMPACT_ATOMS: atom_id res chain seq x y z
N MET A 1 5.61 -14.44 23.31
CA MET A 1 6.87 -14.08 24.03
C MET A 1 7.34 -12.74 23.53
N GLN A 2 7.92 -11.92 24.42
CA GLN A 2 8.43 -10.58 24.07
C GLN A 2 9.95 -10.57 24.21
N GLY A 3 10.63 -10.11 23.16
CA GLY A 3 12.07 -9.98 23.08
C GLY A 3 12.55 -8.54 23.26
N LYS A 4 13.62 -8.17 22.54
CA LYS A 4 14.27 -6.86 22.63
C LYS A 4 13.35 -5.73 22.16
N GLU A 5 13.63 -4.52 22.67
CA GLU A 5 13.00 -3.31 22.20
C GLU A 5 13.40 -3.00 20.75
N VAL A 6 12.47 -2.46 19.98
CA VAL A 6 12.66 -2.07 18.60
C VAL A 6 11.96 -0.75 18.33
N SER A 7 12.54 0.07 17.46
CA SER A 7 11.87 1.24 16.92
C SER A 7 11.45 0.93 15.50
N VAL A 8 10.15 0.94 15.24
CA VAL A 8 9.57 0.65 13.92
C VAL A 8 9.27 1.95 13.21
N LYS A 9 9.89 2.12 12.04
CA LYS A 9 9.69 3.31 11.20
C LYS A 9 8.56 3.05 10.21
N PHE A 10 7.50 3.82 10.31
CA PHE A 10 6.35 3.83 9.38
C PHE A 10 6.46 4.90 8.30
N SER A 11 7.08 6.03 8.63
CA SER A 11 7.46 7.11 7.70
C SER A 11 8.62 7.89 8.32
N ASP A 12 9.15 8.90 7.63
CA ASP A 12 10.21 9.75 8.18
C ASP A 12 9.78 10.45 9.48
N ASP A 13 8.49 10.79 9.58
CA ASP A 13 7.91 11.49 10.73
C ASP A 13 7.15 10.57 11.71
N ALA A 14 7.10 9.28 11.44
CA ALA A 14 6.37 8.31 12.27
C ALA A 14 7.25 7.11 12.64
N ILE A 15 7.92 7.22 13.78
CA ILE A 15 8.71 6.15 14.40
C ILE A 15 8.04 5.79 15.71
N VAL A 16 7.72 4.52 15.88
CA VAL A 16 7.01 4.01 17.06
C VAL A 16 7.86 2.97 17.77
N GLY A 17 7.96 3.10 19.07
CA GLY A 17 8.58 2.10 19.93
C GLY A 17 7.73 0.82 20.04
N GLY A 18 8.39 -0.31 20.05
CA GLY A 18 7.75 -1.61 20.20
C GLY A 18 8.73 -2.66 20.71
N ARG A 19 8.36 -3.91 20.59
CA ARG A 19 9.21 -5.06 20.92
C ARG A 19 9.15 -6.10 19.80
N VAL A 20 10.27 -6.72 19.54
CA VAL A 20 10.27 -7.99 18.83
C VAL A 20 9.47 -9.00 19.68
N ALA A 21 8.61 -9.76 19.04
CA ALA A 21 7.86 -10.81 19.71
C ALA A 21 7.75 -12.06 18.85
N VAL A 22 7.67 -13.22 19.47
CA VAL A 22 7.25 -14.45 18.80
C VAL A 22 5.88 -14.83 19.33
N ILE A 23 4.94 -15.00 18.41
CA ILE A 23 3.56 -15.40 18.68
C ILE A 23 3.22 -16.66 17.88
N ASP A 24 2.18 -17.39 18.30
CA ASP A 24 1.63 -18.44 17.46
C ASP A 24 0.97 -17.83 16.23
N VAL A 25 1.13 -18.49 15.06
CA VAL A 25 0.60 -17.99 13.78
C VAL A 25 -0.92 -17.77 13.81
N ASN A 26 -1.65 -18.51 14.64
CA ASN A 26 -3.10 -18.37 14.80
C ASN A 26 -3.50 -17.05 15.48
N LEU A 27 -2.57 -16.43 16.24
CA LEU A 27 -2.75 -15.12 16.84
C LEU A 27 -2.39 -13.97 15.87
N LEU A 28 -1.73 -14.27 14.75
CA LEU A 28 -1.42 -13.29 13.73
C LEU A 28 -2.64 -13.04 12.87
N GLN A 29 -3.19 -11.83 12.89
CA GLN A 29 -4.42 -11.46 12.24
C GLN A 29 -4.15 -10.47 11.08
N PRO A 30 -3.89 -10.95 9.85
CA PRO A 30 -3.88 -10.09 8.66
C PRO A 30 -5.30 -9.60 8.33
N SER A 31 -5.40 -8.51 7.58
CA SER A 31 -6.69 -7.97 7.13
C SER A 31 -7.48 -8.93 6.24
N HIS A 32 -6.77 -9.76 5.46
CA HIS A 32 -7.33 -10.81 4.61
C HIS A 32 -6.51 -12.08 4.75
N ILE A 33 -7.20 -13.22 4.68
CA ILE A 33 -6.62 -14.56 4.66
C ILE A 33 -6.97 -15.18 3.32
N GLN A 34 -5.95 -15.43 2.48
CA GLN A 34 -6.11 -15.96 1.12
C GLN A 34 -7.17 -15.22 0.27
N GLY A 35 -7.21 -13.90 0.38
CA GLY A 35 -8.13 -13.04 -0.35
C GLY A 35 -9.51 -12.88 0.30
N VAL A 36 -9.79 -13.59 1.39
CA VAL A 36 -11.04 -13.45 2.15
C VAL A 36 -10.79 -12.52 3.34
N ARG A 37 -11.67 -11.54 3.53
CA ARG A 37 -11.61 -10.64 4.67
C ARG A 37 -11.56 -11.40 5.99
N ASN A 38 -10.64 -11.04 6.86
CA ASN A 38 -10.50 -11.66 8.16
C ASN A 38 -11.42 -10.96 9.18
N PRO A 39 -12.44 -11.66 9.73
CA PRO A 39 -13.38 -11.07 10.68
C PRO A 39 -12.76 -10.75 12.05
N LEU A 40 -11.53 -11.22 12.31
CA LEU A 40 -10.79 -10.94 13.56
C LEU A 40 -9.82 -9.76 13.43
N HIS A 41 -9.81 -9.08 12.28
CA HIS A 41 -9.06 -7.85 12.05
C HIS A 41 -10.04 -6.65 12.14
N PHE A 42 -9.95 -5.86 13.20
CA PHE A 42 -10.90 -4.79 13.51
C PHE A 42 -10.43 -3.39 13.11
N ILE A 43 -9.17 -3.24 12.68
CA ILE A 43 -8.58 -1.97 12.24
C ILE A 43 -8.53 -1.88 10.71
N ASP A 44 -9.67 -2.05 10.06
CA ASP A 44 -9.76 -2.15 8.58
C ASP A 44 -9.19 -0.94 7.85
N GLU A 45 -9.43 0.25 8.38
CA GLU A 45 -8.95 1.50 7.80
C GLU A 45 -7.42 1.62 7.82
N ALA A 46 -6.72 0.81 8.62
CA ALA A 46 -5.27 0.68 8.59
C ALA A 46 -4.77 0.03 7.29
N GLN A 47 -5.64 -0.72 6.60
CA GLN A 47 -5.34 -1.39 5.34
C GLN A 47 -6.22 -0.84 4.20
N PRO A 48 -5.87 0.31 3.61
CA PRO A 48 -6.66 0.92 2.54
C PRO A 48 -6.56 0.18 1.19
N LYS A 49 -5.67 -0.82 1.07
CA LYS A 49 -5.56 -1.64 -0.13
C LYS A 49 -6.52 -2.82 -0.05
N GLU A 50 -7.33 -3.00 -1.09
CA GLU A 50 -8.04 -4.25 -1.29
C GLU A 50 -7.04 -5.39 -1.48
N ARG A 51 -7.25 -6.50 -0.75
CA ARG A 51 -6.41 -7.70 -0.77
C ARG A 51 -7.16 -8.93 -1.25
N ASN A 52 -8.36 -8.73 -1.79
CA ASN A 52 -9.18 -9.77 -2.41
C ASN A 52 -8.82 -10.04 -3.88
N ASP A 53 -7.89 -9.27 -4.45
CA ASP A 53 -7.42 -9.47 -5.81
C ASP A 53 -6.50 -10.69 -5.94
N GLU A 54 -6.56 -11.35 -7.11
CA GLU A 54 -5.78 -12.55 -7.41
C GLU A 54 -4.26 -12.32 -7.29
N ALA A 55 -3.78 -11.12 -7.60
CA ALA A 55 -2.36 -10.79 -7.54
C ALA A 55 -1.85 -10.78 -6.09
N SER A 56 -2.64 -10.26 -5.14
CA SER A 56 -2.31 -10.29 -3.72
C SER A 56 -2.25 -11.72 -3.18
N VAL A 57 -3.22 -12.56 -3.54
CA VAL A 57 -3.26 -13.98 -3.14
C VAL A 57 -2.07 -14.76 -3.71
N LEU A 58 -1.78 -14.58 -4.99
CA LEU A 58 -0.64 -15.24 -5.65
C LEU A 58 0.70 -14.78 -5.04
N SER A 59 0.81 -13.50 -4.70
CA SER A 59 2.00 -12.94 -4.03
C SER A 59 2.22 -13.59 -2.66
N ALA A 60 1.17 -13.72 -1.83
CA ALA A 60 1.27 -14.37 -0.53
C ALA A 60 1.69 -15.85 -0.66
N ARG A 61 1.08 -16.59 -1.60
CA ARG A 61 1.43 -18.00 -1.88
C ARG A 61 2.87 -18.16 -2.39
N LYS A 62 3.34 -17.24 -3.23
CA LYS A 62 4.72 -17.27 -3.71
C LYS A 62 5.71 -17.03 -2.56
N ILE A 63 5.46 -16.07 -1.69
CA ILE A 63 6.28 -15.83 -0.50
C ILE A 63 6.28 -17.07 0.39
N ALA A 64 5.12 -17.70 0.64
CA ALA A 64 5.00 -18.88 1.48
C ALA A 64 5.79 -20.08 0.97
N GLY A 65 5.82 -20.28 -0.35
CA GLY A 65 6.52 -21.41 -0.99
C GLY A 65 8.04 -21.25 -1.12
N ASP A 66 8.56 -20.02 -1.04
CA ASP A 66 9.99 -19.70 -1.14
C ASP A 66 10.37 -18.69 -0.06
N ILE A 67 10.05 -19.03 1.21
CA ILE A 67 10.28 -18.13 2.32
C ILE A 67 11.77 -18.07 2.64
N ARG A 68 12.27 -16.87 2.75
CA ARG A 68 13.64 -16.60 3.22
C ARG A 68 13.53 -15.97 4.60
N PRO A 69 13.84 -16.74 5.66
CA PRO A 69 13.64 -16.29 7.03
C PRO A 69 14.31 -14.95 7.33
N GLU A 70 15.51 -14.73 6.79
CA GLU A 70 16.27 -13.49 6.94
C GLU A 70 15.56 -12.25 6.38
N GLU A 71 14.75 -12.42 5.32
CA GLU A 71 14.02 -11.32 4.67
C GLU A 71 12.73 -10.93 5.42
N ILE A 72 12.20 -11.84 6.22
CA ILE A 72 10.93 -11.64 6.93
C ILE A 72 11.07 -11.58 8.45
N THR A 73 12.30 -11.56 8.98
CA THR A 73 12.57 -11.48 10.42
C THR A 73 13.31 -10.21 10.83
N SER A 74 14.24 -9.71 10.02
CA SER A 74 15.05 -8.54 10.40
C SER A 74 14.65 -7.29 9.61
N SER A 75 14.08 -6.31 10.28
CA SER A 75 13.92 -4.96 9.73
C SER A 75 13.59 -3.94 10.82
N VAL A 76 14.12 -2.74 10.65
CA VAL A 76 13.77 -1.55 11.43
C VAL A 76 12.67 -0.72 10.76
N THR A 77 12.15 -1.16 9.61
CA THR A 77 11.07 -0.50 8.88
C THR A 77 9.83 -1.37 8.83
N ALA A 78 8.65 -0.75 8.88
CA ALA A 78 7.38 -1.47 8.75
C ALA A 78 7.18 -2.11 7.36
N TYR A 79 8.01 -1.75 6.37
CA TYR A 79 7.88 -2.17 4.97
C TYR A 79 8.47 -3.54 4.67
N THR A 80 9.53 -3.91 5.38
CA THR A 80 10.30 -5.14 5.18
C THR A 80 10.42 -5.89 6.50
N GLY A 81 10.92 -7.11 6.47
CA GLY A 81 11.13 -7.92 7.67
C GLY A 81 9.84 -8.43 8.30
N ALA A 82 9.83 -8.56 9.60
CA ALA A 82 8.70 -9.08 10.37
C ALA A 82 7.44 -8.19 10.22
N PRO A 83 6.24 -8.79 10.16
CA PRO A 83 5.00 -8.03 10.24
C PRO A 83 4.95 -7.16 11.50
N THR A 84 4.38 -5.96 11.39
CA THR A 84 4.12 -5.10 12.55
C THR A 84 2.67 -5.24 12.96
N VAL A 85 2.46 -5.57 14.24
CA VAL A 85 1.13 -5.86 14.80
C VAL A 85 0.86 -5.03 16.05
N ASN A 86 -0.41 -4.81 16.39
CA ASN A 86 -0.83 -4.30 17.69
C ASN A 86 -0.83 -5.42 18.76
N ALA A 87 -1.21 -5.08 19.98
CA ALA A 87 -1.27 -6.02 21.11
C ALA A 87 -2.24 -7.20 20.88
N ARG A 88 -3.22 -7.07 19.97
CA ARG A 88 -4.15 -8.16 19.62
C ARG A 88 -3.64 -9.05 18.49
N GLY A 89 -2.45 -8.78 17.95
CA GLY A 89 -1.88 -9.52 16.80
C GLY A 89 -2.42 -9.07 15.45
N GLU A 90 -3.20 -7.99 15.38
CA GLU A 90 -3.71 -7.45 14.12
C GLU A 90 -2.60 -6.73 13.36
N ALA A 91 -2.42 -7.11 12.11
CA ALA A 91 -1.38 -6.55 11.27
C ALA A 91 -1.68 -5.11 10.87
N ILE A 92 -0.94 -4.17 11.43
CA ILE A 92 -0.91 -2.77 11.00
C ILE A 92 -0.15 -2.70 9.66
N GLN A 93 0.93 -3.50 9.56
CA GLN A 93 1.76 -3.61 8.38
C GLN A 93 2.25 -5.03 8.11
N GLY A 94 2.52 -5.31 6.83
CA GLY A 94 2.97 -6.63 6.41
C GLY A 94 1.83 -7.63 6.24
N ASN A 95 0.61 -7.18 5.93
CA ASN A 95 -0.56 -8.05 5.74
C ASN A 95 -0.30 -9.23 4.80
N ASN A 96 0.38 -8.99 3.67
CA ASN A 96 0.71 -10.07 2.71
C ASN A 96 1.73 -11.06 3.27
N ARG A 97 2.70 -10.58 4.07
CA ARG A 97 3.68 -11.44 4.76
C ARG A 97 3.01 -12.22 5.89
N SER A 98 2.05 -11.60 6.58
CA SER A 98 1.25 -12.28 7.61
C SER A 98 0.42 -13.42 7.00
N ASP A 99 -0.24 -13.19 5.87
CA ASP A 99 -0.97 -14.21 5.15
C ASP A 99 -0.03 -15.32 4.62
N ALA A 100 1.14 -14.93 4.08
CA ALA A 100 2.16 -15.88 3.63
C ALA A 100 2.70 -16.78 4.78
N LEU A 101 2.93 -16.24 5.97
CA LEU A 101 3.34 -17.02 7.14
C LEU A 101 2.27 -18.03 7.55
N ARG A 102 0.99 -17.67 7.48
CA ARG A 102 -0.12 -18.60 7.71
C ARG A 102 -0.14 -19.71 6.68
N ILE A 103 -0.08 -19.36 5.39
CA ILE A 103 -0.03 -20.34 4.27
C ILE A 103 1.19 -21.26 4.40
N MET A 104 2.34 -20.72 4.80
CA MET A 104 3.56 -21.53 5.02
C MET A 104 3.32 -22.62 6.06
N TRP A 105 2.78 -22.27 7.23
CA TRP A 105 2.51 -23.24 8.29
C TRP A 105 1.45 -24.27 7.88
N GLU A 106 0.45 -23.89 7.08
CA GLU A 106 -0.61 -24.76 6.62
C GLU A 106 -0.16 -25.72 5.51
N ASN A 107 0.67 -25.24 4.55
CA ASN A 107 0.86 -25.93 3.27
C ASN A 107 2.32 -26.23 2.92
N HIS A 108 3.30 -25.70 3.65
CA HIS A 108 4.73 -25.84 3.32
C HIS A 108 5.56 -26.27 4.53
N PRO A 109 5.43 -27.52 5.01
CA PRO A 109 6.05 -28.00 6.24
C PRO A 109 7.59 -27.92 6.23
N GLU A 110 8.23 -28.09 5.07
CA GLU A 110 9.69 -27.94 4.94
C GLU A 110 10.12 -26.49 5.16
N GLN A 111 9.42 -25.53 4.58
CA GLN A 111 9.68 -24.11 4.78
C GLN A 111 9.39 -23.68 6.22
N ALA A 112 8.32 -24.20 6.81
CA ALA A 112 7.96 -23.97 8.20
C ALA A 112 9.05 -24.47 9.16
N ALA A 113 9.61 -25.64 8.91
CA ALA A 113 10.72 -26.19 9.69
C ALA A 113 11.99 -25.34 9.57
N LEU A 114 12.34 -24.91 8.35
CA LEU A 114 13.48 -24.01 8.12
C LEU A 114 13.29 -22.67 8.85
N TYR A 115 12.09 -22.11 8.77
CA TYR A 115 11.75 -20.85 9.45
C TYR A 115 11.84 -20.97 10.97
N LYS A 116 11.26 -22.03 11.56
CA LYS A 116 11.35 -22.30 13.00
C LYS A 116 12.79 -22.50 13.45
N GLN A 117 13.59 -23.24 12.68
CA GLN A 117 15.00 -23.45 12.99
C GLN A 117 15.77 -22.12 12.96
N TYR A 118 15.54 -21.28 11.94
CA TYR A 118 16.15 -19.97 11.84
C TYR A 118 15.83 -19.09 13.06
N LEU A 119 14.57 -19.06 13.52
CA LEU A 119 14.18 -18.31 14.71
C LEU A 119 14.92 -18.79 15.96
N LYS A 120 15.14 -20.10 16.11
CA LYS A 120 15.89 -20.68 17.22
C LYS A 120 17.37 -20.29 17.18
N ASP A 121 17.99 -20.40 16.00
CA ASP A 121 19.41 -20.11 15.81
C ASP A 121 19.74 -18.63 16.05
N HIS A 122 18.75 -17.74 15.87
CA HIS A 122 18.88 -16.29 16.05
C HIS A 122 18.11 -15.77 17.29
N ALA A 123 17.65 -16.65 18.17
CA ALA A 123 16.80 -16.27 19.32
C ALA A 123 17.44 -15.18 20.20
N GLU A 124 18.74 -15.31 20.48
CA GLU A 124 19.50 -14.33 21.28
C GLU A 124 19.53 -12.95 20.61
N GLU A 125 19.66 -12.90 19.27
CA GLU A 125 19.62 -11.63 18.51
C GLU A 125 18.27 -10.92 18.63
N PHE A 126 17.20 -11.68 18.80
CA PHE A 126 15.85 -11.17 19.02
C PHE A 126 15.54 -10.86 20.49
N GLY A 127 16.46 -11.20 21.40
CA GLY A 127 16.25 -11.10 22.85
C GLY A 127 15.29 -12.15 23.40
N LEU A 128 15.28 -13.33 22.79
CA LEU A 128 14.39 -14.48 23.09
C LEU A 128 15.22 -15.70 23.52
N GLN A 129 14.54 -16.73 24.05
CA GLN A 129 15.16 -18.02 24.35
C GLN A 129 14.75 -19.06 23.31
N ALA A 130 15.71 -19.84 22.83
CA ALA A 130 15.46 -20.87 21.81
C ALA A 130 14.47 -21.95 22.28
N GLU A 131 14.51 -22.27 23.58
CA GLU A 131 13.63 -23.25 24.22
C GLU A 131 12.16 -22.84 24.17
N ASP A 132 11.91 -21.54 24.34
CA ASP A 132 10.56 -20.97 24.28
C ASP A 132 10.00 -21.04 22.86
N ILE A 133 10.85 -20.79 21.84
CA ILE A 133 10.48 -20.91 20.43
C ILE A 133 10.22 -22.38 20.08
N GLU A 134 11.04 -23.30 20.60
CA GLU A 134 10.85 -24.74 20.39
C GLU A 134 9.53 -25.24 20.95
N ALA A 135 9.15 -24.77 22.12
CA ALA A 135 7.89 -25.14 22.79
C ALA A 135 6.64 -24.65 22.06
N MET A 136 6.76 -23.65 21.18
CA MET A 136 5.63 -23.13 20.39
C MET A 136 5.43 -23.97 19.13
N GLU A 137 4.17 -24.32 18.84
CA GLU A 137 3.85 -25.17 17.70
C GLU A 137 4.13 -24.47 16.37
N HIS A 138 3.60 -23.26 16.19
CA HIS A 138 3.70 -22.49 14.94
C HIS A 138 4.24 -21.08 15.19
N PRO A 139 5.52 -20.93 15.62
CA PRO A 139 6.08 -19.62 15.97
C PRO A 139 6.24 -18.73 14.76
N VAL A 140 5.85 -17.45 14.89
CA VAL A 140 6.12 -16.38 13.93
C VAL A 140 6.66 -15.16 14.62
N LEU A 141 7.69 -14.54 14.03
CA LEU A 141 8.29 -13.30 14.51
C LEU A 141 7.47 -12.11 14.04
N VAL A 142 7.20 -11.19 14.95
CA VAL A 142 6.49 -9.94 14.68
C VAL A 142 7.16 -8.77 15.41
N ASN A 143 6.95 -7.55 14.91
CA ASN A 143 7.21 -6.34 15.66
C ASN A 143 5.89 -5.93 16.33
N MET A 144 5.80 -6.07 17.64
CA MET A 144 4.59 -5.70 18.40
C MET A 144 4.72 -4.28 18.89
N VAL A 145 3.77 -3.42 18.54
CA VAL A 145 3.69 -2.03 18.99
C VAL A 145 2.49 -1.85 19.91
N ASP A 146 2.67 -1.06 20.96
CA ASP A 146 1.61 -0.75 21.92
C ASP A 146 0.96 0.58 21.54
N VAL A 147 -0.03 0.49 20.65
CA VAL A 147 -0.78 1.63 20.13
C VAL A 147 -2.28 1.32 20.17
N ASP A 148 -3.10 2.35 20.36
CA ASP A 148 -4.55 2.22 20.25
C ASP A 148 -5.01 2.08 18.79
N ASP A 149 -6.30 1.83 18.57
CA ASP A 149 -6.85 1.60 17.23
C ASP A 149 -6.74 2.82 16.33
N VAL A 150 -6.90 4.03 16.88
CA VAL A 150 -6.80 5.28 16.11
C VAL A 150 -5.38 5.47 15.59
N GLU A 151 -4.40 5.26 16.44
CA GLU A 151 -3.00 5.35 16.05
C GLU A 151 -2.60 4.20 15.11
N ALA A 152 -3.07 2.98 15.34
CA ALA A 152 -2.84 1.85 14.44
C ALA A 152 -3.37 2.13 13.03
N ILE A 153 -4.57 2.69 12.90
CA ILE A 153 -5.17 3.10 11.64
C ILE A 153 -4.29 4.16 10.96
N ARG A 154 -3.92 5.20 11.71
CA ARG A 154 -3.05 6.28 11.21
C ARG A 154 -1.72 5.75 10.68
N LEU A 155 -1.07 4.86 11.44
CA LEU A 155 0.20 4.24 11.06
C LEU A 155 0.06 3.35 9.82
N GLY A 156 -1.00 2.56 9.74
CA GLY A 156 -1.28 1.75 8.56
C GLY A 156 -1.49 2.58 7.30
N GLN A 157 -2.17 3.71 7.42
CA GLN A 157 -2.38 4.64 6.31
C GLN A 157 -1.08 5.32 5.85
N TYR A 158 -0.15 5.66 6.75
CA TYR A 158 1.17 6.20 6.36
C TYR A 158 1.91 5.24 5.44
N VAL A 159 1.91 3.97 5.76
CA VAL A 159 2.63 2.98 4.95
C VAL A 159 1.95 2.69 3.63
N ALA A 160 0.62 2.74 3.59
CA ALA A 160 -0.10 2.63 2.32
C ALA A 160 0.25 3.80 1.39
N GLN A 161 0.66 4.93 1.94
CA GLN A 161 1.12 6.10 1.19
C GLN A 161 2.54 5.94 0.65
N ASP A 162 3.41 5.19 1.31
CA ASP A 162 4.88 5.20 1.07
C ASP A 162 5.44 3.99 0.33
N THR A 163 4.68 2.90 0.09
CA THR A 163 5.31 1.69 -0.44
C THR A 163 4.79 1.17 -1.76
N GLU A 164 5.67 1.22 -2.74
CA GLU A 164 5.98 0.07 -3.57
C GLU A 164 7.49 -0.20 -3.49
N SER A 165 7.84 -1.25 -2.78
CA SER A 165 9.19 -1.78 -2.73
C SER A 165 9.56 -2.36 -4.10
N GLY A 166 10.54 -1.76 -4.73
CA GLY A 166 11.06 -2.18 -6.03
C GLY A 166 11.90 -1.11 -6.73
N GLY A 167 12.33 -0.06 -6.03
CA GLY A 167 13.28 0.94 -6.57
C GLY A 167 12.66 2.03 -7.43
N VAL A 168 11.37 1.96 -7.76
CA VAL A 168 10.63 3.02 -8.46
C VAL A 168 9.40 3.37 -7.63
N GLU A 169 9.45 4.52 -6.96
CA GLU A 169 8.33 5.02 -6.18
C GLU A 169 7.25 5.57 -7.13
N ARG A 170 6.13 4.83 -7.28
CA ARG A 170 5.03 5.21 -8.15
C ARG A 170 4.02 6.13 -7.47
N ILE A 171 3.35 6.93 -8.27
CA ILE A 171 2.21 7.74 -7.82
C ILE A 171 1.00 6.82 -7.68
N LYS A 172 0.42 6.78 -6.46
CA LYS A 172 -0.82 6.02 -6.21
C LYS A 172 -2.01 6.97 -6.38
N PRO A 173 -2.91 6.72 -7.34
CA PRO A 173 -4.04 7.60 -7.63
C PRO A 173 -4.88 7.93 -6.39
N GLN A 174 -5.22 6.94 -5.58
CA GLN A 174 -6.02 7.13 -4.36
C GLN A 174 -5.36 8.06 -3.35
N ASN A 175 -4.04 7.89 -3.12
CA ASN A 175 -3.29 8.71 -2.19
C ASN A 175 -3.17 10.17 -2.69
N ALA A 176 -2.94 10.34 -3.98
CA ALA A 176 -2.87 11.65 -4.61
C ALA A 176 -4.24 12.37 -4.52
N LEU A 177 -5.34 11.66 -4.76
CA LEU A 177 -6.70 12.19 -4.60
C LEU A 177 -6.99 12.64 -3.18
N GLN A 178 -6.66 11.80 -2.19
CA GLN A 178 -6.87 12.12 -0.79
C GLN A 178 -6.10 13.38 -0.35
N ARG A 179 -4.84 13.49 -0.80
CA ARG A 179 -4.00 14.66 -0.50
C ARG A 179 -4.48 15.93 -1.22
N MET A 180 -4.96 15.81 -2.45
CA MET A 180 -5.44 16.95 -3.23
C MET A 180 -6.75 17.53 -2.70
N GLY A 181 -7.68 16.72 -2.22
CA GLY A 181 -8.94 17.20 -1.67
C GLY A 181 -9.60 18.28 -2.55
N ALA A 182 -9.81 19.47 -1.99
CA ALA A 182 -10.39 20.62 -2.69
C ALA A 182 -9.55 21.13 -3.89
N GLU A 183 -8.26 20.81 -3.96
CA GLU A 183 -7.39 21.19 -5.08
C GLU A 183 -7.59 20.32 -6.34
N MET A 184 -8.47 19.31 -6.29
CA MET A 184 -8.75 18.44 -7.41
C MET A 184 -9.27 19.21 -8.64
N ARG A 185 -9.99 20.31 -8.43
CA ARG A 185 -10.40 21.23 -9.52
C ARG A 185 -9.18 21.86 -10.22
N SER A 186 -8.16 22.28 -9.45
CA SER A 186 -6.93 22.87 -10.00
C SER A 186 -6.15 21.83 -10.82
N PHE A 187 -6.07 20.60 -10.32
CA PHE A 187 -5.49 19.46 -11.04
C PHE A 187 -6.21 19.22 -12.38
N ALA A 188 -7.53 19.12 -12.36
CA ALA A 188 -8.34 18.90 -13.55
C ALA A 188 -8.17 20.03 -14.57
N ASN A 189 -8.21 21.30 -14.14
CA ASN A 189 -8.01 22.46 -15.01
C ASN A 189 -6.64 22.48 -15.68
N LEU A 190 -5.59 22.07 -14.95
CA LEU A 190 -4.24 21.97 -15.53
C LEU A 190 -4.15 20.86 -16.58
N LEU A 191 -4.75 19.69 -16.27
CA LEU A 191 -4.72 18.53 -17.17
C LEU A 191 -5.56 18.76 -18.43
N LEU A 192 -6.73 19.39 -18.29
CA LEU A 192 -7.66 19.64 -19.38
C LEU A 192 -7.31 20.91 -20.21
N ARG A 193 -6.27 21.64 -19.81
CA ARG A 193 -5.89 22.89 -20.46
C ARG A 193 -5.29 22.61 -21.85
N THR A 194 -6.12 22.80 -22.89
CA THR A 194 -5.70 22.72 -24.29
C THR A 194 -6.55 23.65 -25.16
N SER A 195 -5.97 24.10 -26.26
CA SER A 195 -6.67 24.80 -27.33
C SER A 195 -7.22 23.82 -28.39
N ASP A 196 -6.89 22.52 -28.29
CA ASP A 196 -7.30 21.50 -29.24
C ASP A 196 -8.54 20.76 -28.74
N ASP A 197 -9.67 21.00 -29.36
CA ASP A 197 -10.95 20.38 -29.03
C ASP A 197 -11.07 18.93 -29.48
N GLU A 198 -10.20 18.44 -30.34
CA GLU A 198 -10.19 17.06 -30.82
C GLU A 198 -9.22 16.15 -30.07
N MET A 199 -8.40 16.72 -29.19
CA MET A 199 -7.43 15.95 -28.40
C MET A 199 -8.14 15.00 -27.41
N SER A 200 -7.84 13.71 -27.51
CA SER A 200 -8.34 12.68 -26.59
C SER A 200 -7.82 12.89 -25.17
N PHE A 201 -8.47 12.26 -24.16
CA PHE A 201 -7.99 12.29 -22.78
C PHE A 201 -6.55 11.77 -22.65
N ALA A 202 -6.20 10.71 -23.39
CA ALA A 202 -4.83 10.20 -23.43
C ALA A 202 -3.84 11.26 -23.98
N GLY A 203 -4.23 11.96 -25.03
CA GLY A 203 -3.44 13.07 -25.59
C GLY A 203 -3.26 14.24 -24.61
N LEU A 204 -4.29 14.54 -23.81
CA LEU A 204 -4.20 15.55 -22.74
C LEU A 204 -3.16 15.19 -21.69
N VAL A 205 -3.11 13.90 -21.28
CA VAL A 205 -2.10 13.41 -20.34
C VAL A 205 -0.70 13.49 -20.97
N ASP A 206 -0.56 13.13 -22.24
CA ASP A 206 0.71 13.24 -22.96
C ASP A 206 1.21 14.68 -23.04
N SER A 207 0.32 15.64 -23.29
CA SER A 207 0.67 17.05 -23.48
C SER A 207 0.90 17.81 -22.15
N ASN A 208 0.07 17.55 -21.16
CA ASN A 208 0.02 18.35 -19.93
C ASN A 208 0.57 17.61 -18.67
N GLY A 209 0.74 16.29 -18.74
CA GLY A 209 1.06 15.48 -17.57
C GLY A 209 2.34 15.89 -16.85
N ALA A 210 3.39 16.28 -17.57
CA ALA A 210 4.63 16.77 -16.96
C ALA A 210 4.41 18.05 -16.11
N ASN A 211 3.59 18.99 -16.61
CA ASN A 211 3.24 20.21 -15.88
C ASN A 211 2.37 19.91 -14.66
N VAL A 212 1.45 18.96 -14.80
CA VAL A 212 0.60 18.48 -13.71
C VAL A 212 1.45 17.86 -12.60
N LEU A 213 2.37 16.95 -12.93
CA LEU A 213 3.27 16.33 -11.95
C LEU A 213 4.16 17.34 -11.24
N LYS A 214 4.67 18.33 -11.97
CA LYS A 214 5.44 19.42 -11.39
C LYS A 214 4.62 20.21 -10.38
N TRP A 215 3.38 20.54 -10.73
CA TRP A 215 2.44 21.24 -9.83
C TRP A 215 2.11 20.38 -8.59
N MET A 216 1.87 19.06 -8.77
CA MET A 216 1.61 18.13 -7.68
C MET A 216 2.79 18.05 -6.70
N SER A 217 4.02 17.96 -7.22
CA SER A 217 5.24 17.93 -6.42
C SER A 217 5.46 19.23 -5.64
N GLN A 218 5.25 20.37 -6.27
CA GLN A 218 5.39 21.69 -5.61
C GLN A 218 4.40 21.91 -4.47
N ARG A 219 3.26 21.22 -4.49
CA ARG A 219 2.22 21.28 -3.46
C ARG A 219 2.27 20.12 -2.45
N GLY A 220 3.24 19.22 -2.58
CA GLY A 220 3.40 18.09 -1.68
C GLY A 220 2.36 16.97 -1.86
N PHE A 221 1.61 16.95 -2.98
CA PHE A 221 0.66 15.87 -3.28
C PHE A 221 1.37 14.59 -3.71
N ILE A 222 2.59 14.71 -4.23
CA ILE A 222 3.52 13.63 -4.50
C ILE A 222 4.89 13.95 -3.93
N THR A 223 5.67 12.92 -3.59
CA THR A 223 7.02 13.11 -3.05
C THR A 223 8.00 13.52 -4.14
N PRO A 224 9.16 14.12 -3.80
CA PRO A 224 10.23 14.39 -4.76
C PRO A 224 10.72 13.13 -5.47
N THR A 225 10.72 11.97 -4.81
CA THR A 225 11.11 10.68 -5.37
C THR A 225 10.08 10.22 -6.40
N GLN A 226 8.78 10.30 -6.09
CA GLN A 226 7.69 10.02 -7.03
C GLN A 226 7.75 10.91 -8.27
N TYR A 227 8.03 12.20 -8.08
CA TYR A 227 8.21 13.12 -9.20
C TYR A 227 9.38 12.71 -10.08
N LYS A 228 10.53 12.38 -9.49
CA LYS A 228 11.73 11.98 -10.24
C LYS A 228 11.53 10.67 -10.99
N SER A 229 10.91 9.67 -10.38
CA SER A 229 10.65 8.36 -10.99
C SER A 229 9.55 8.37 -12.04
N ALA A 230 8.78 9.46 -12.13
CA ALA A 230 7.77 9.62 -13.17
C ALA A 230 8.33 9.84 -14.58
N PHE A 231 9.63 10.09 -14.70
CA PHE A 231 10.28 10.38 -15.97
C PHE A 231 11.33 9.32 -16.32
N ASP A 232 11.43 9.02 -17.61
CA ASP A 232 12.49 8.18 -18.14
C ASP A 232 13.84 8.95 -18.22
N SER A 233 14.90 8.27 -18.63
CA SER A 233 16.24 8.85 -18.77
C SER A 233 16.32 9.98 -19.82
N LYS A 234 15.29 10.11 -20.68
CA LYS A 234 15.19 11.17 -21.70
C LYS A 234 14.31 12.34 -21.25
N GLY A 235 13.74 12.26 -20.04
CA GLY A 235 12.86 13.29 -19.51
C GLY A 235 11.40 13.20 -19.99
N ASN A 236 10.98 12.10 -20.61
CA ASN A 236 9.60 11.86 -20.96
C ASN A 236 8.87 11.16 -19.81
N LEU A 237 7.55 11.37 -19.72
CA LEU A 237 6.73 10.60 -18.79
C LEU A 237 6.77 9.11 -19.12
N THR A 238 7.00 8.28 -18.11
CA THR A 238 6.92 6.83 -18.24
C THR A 238 5.47 6.42 -18.57
N PRO A 239 5.25 5.27 -19.25
CA PRO A 239 3.90 4.75 -19.48
C PRO A 239 3.10 4.57 -18.19
N GLU A 240 3.78 4.11 -17.11
CA GLU A 240 3.22 3.91 -15.79
C GLU A 240 2.71 5.23 -15.20
N SER A 241 3.51 6.30 -15.27
CA SER A 241 3.13 7.62 -14.74
C SER A 241 1.96 8.23 -15.52
N LYS A 242 1.86 7.98 -16.81
CA LYS A 242 0.70 8.37 -17.61
C LYS A 242 -0.56 7.61 -17.15
N ASN A 243 -0.43 6.33 -16.87
CA ASN A 243 -1.53 5.52 -16.32
C ASN A 243 -1.92 5.98 -14.91
N ASP A 244 -0.95 6.34 -14.07
CA ASP A 244 -1.21 6.87 -12.73
C ASP A 244 -2.00 8.19 -12.79
N LEU A 245 -1.64 9.11 -13.70
CA LEU A 245 -2.39 10.36 -13.93
C LEU A 245 -3.81 10.10 -14.44
N ARG A 246 -3.99 9.15 -15.35
CA ARG A 246 -5.32 8.73 -15.81
C ARG A 246 -6.12 8.14 -14.65
N GLY A 247 -5.50 7.28 -13.84
CA GLY A 247 -6.12 6.68 -12.67
C GLY A 247 -6.63 7.71 -11.66
N ILE A 248 -5.87 8.79 -11.41
CA ILE A 248 -6.31 9.90 -10.56
C ILE A 248 -7.61 10.51 -11.09
N MET A 249 -7.68 10.77 -12.39
CA MET A 249 -8.87 11.34 -13.02
C MET A 249 -10.07 10.38 -12.97
N TYR A 250 -9.87 9.11 -13.31
CA TYR A 250 -10.95 8.12 -13.32
C TYR A 250 -11.52 7.90 -11.93
N GLN A 251 -10.69 7.72 -10.93
CA GLN A 251 -11.13 7.53 -9.54
C GLN A 251 -11.85 8.75 -8.97
N SER A 252 -11.45 9.96 -9.40
CA SER A 252 -12.15 11.18 -8.99
C SER A 252 -13.56 11.30 -9.56
N ILE A 253 -13.80 10.68 -10.74
CA ILE A 253 -15.09 10.74 -11.43
C ILE A 253 -15.98 9.56 -11.03
N PHE A 254 -15.42 8.36 -11.03
CA PHE A 254 -16.17 7.11 -10.92
C PHE A 254 -16.15 6.48 -9.52
N LYS A 255 -15.51 7.08 -8.54
CA LYS A 255 -15.43 6.73 -7.09
C LYS A 255 -15.17 5.26 -6.73
N ASP A 256 -15.58 4.30 -7.54
CA ASP A 256 -15.46 2.87 -7.31
C ASP A 256 -14.28 2.19 -8.00
N GLY A 257 -13.48 2.96 -8.77
CA GLY A 257 -12.28 2.45 -9.46
C GLY A 257 -12.55 1.34 -10.49
N SER A 258 -13.78 1.23 -10.99
CA SER A 258 -14.20 0.17 -11.91
C SER A 258 -13.47 0.26 -13.24
N THR A 259 -12.63 -0.74 -13.54
CA THR A 259 -11.94 -0.90 -14.84
C THR A 259 -12.92 -0.87 -16.01
N ARG A 260 -14.14 -1.39 -15.80
CA ARG A 260 -15.20 -1.40 -16.82
C ARG A 260 -15.69 0.00 -17.18
N LEU A 261 -15.80 0.91 -16.21
CA LEU A 261 -16.17 2.30 -16.46
C LEU A 261 -15.06 3.05 -17.19
N GLU A 262 -13.80 2.75 -16.90
CA GLU A 262 -12.65 3.27 -17.62
C GLU A 262 -12.66 2.83 -19.10
N GLU A 263 -12.87 1.54 -19.34
CA GLU A 263 -13.00 1.01 -20.70
C GLU A 263 -14.16 1.68 -21.47
N MET A 264 -15.33 1.80 -20.86
CA MET A 264 -16.49 2.47 -21.46
C MET A 264 -16.19 3.94 -21.76
N PHE A 265 -15.52 4.65 -20.85
CA PHE A 265 -15.15 6.04 -21.05
C PHE A 265 -14.19 6.22 -22.25
N ASN A 266 -13.21 5.33 -22.37
CA ASN A 266 -12.20 5.39 -23.43
C ASN A 266 -12.74 5.16 -24.83
N VAL A 267 -13.87 4.45 -24.98
CA VAL A 267 -14.53 4.24 -26.29
C VAL A 267 -15.51 5.36 -26.67
N LEU A 268 -15.79 6.31 -25.76
CA LEU A 268 -16.64 7.45 -26.07
C LEU A 268 -15.96 8.40 -27.07
N PRO A 269 -16.74 9.12 -27.89
CA PRO A 269 -16.22 10.21 -28.70
C PRO A 269 -15.52 11.26 -27.82
N VAL A 270 -14.40 11.82 -28.31
CA VAL A 270 -13.57 12.79 -27.56
C VAL A 270 -14.40 13.93 -26.97
N LYS A 271 -15.37 14.46 -27.73
CA LYS A 271 -16.26 15.52 -27.26
C LYS A 271 -17.11 15.09 -26.04
N ALA A 272 -17.54 13.84 -26.01
CA ALA A 272 -18.28 13.27 -24.89
C ALA A 272 -17.37 13.08 -23.66
N GLN A 273 -16.14 12.57 -23.85
CA GLN A 273 -15.14 12.45 -22.79
C GLN A 273 -14.89 13.82 -22.12
N LYS A 274 -14.62 14.86 -22.92
CA LYS A 274 -14.41 16.22 -22.41
C LYS A 274 -15.61 16.79 -21.67
N ALA A 275 -16.82 16.57 -22.17
CA ALA A 275 -18.05 17.04 -21.52
C ALA A 275 -18.27 16.37 -20.14
N ILE A 276 -18.02 15.07 -20.05
CA ILE A 276 -18.08 14.32 -18.77
C ILE A 276 -17.05 14.88 -17.78
N LEU A 277 -15.78 15.03 -18.22
CA LEU A 277 -14.72 15.57 -17.38
C LEU A 277 -15.05 17.00 -16.89
N ALA A 278 -15.45 17.90 -17.79
CA ALA A 278 -15.79 19.27 -17.44
C ALA A 278 -16.97 19.35 -16.45
N THR A 279 -17.97 18.48 -16.61
CA THR A 279 -19.13 18.42 -15.71
C THR A 279 -18.74 17.86 -14.33
N ALA A 280 -18.03 16.74 -14.28
CA ALA A 280 -17.60 16.11 -13.04
C ALA A 280 -16.80 17.08 -12.15
N PHE A 281 -15.93 17.92 -12.74
CA PHE A 281 -15.09 18.85 -11.97
C PHE A 281 -15.74 20.19 -11.68
N ARG A 282 -16.73 20.60 -12.45
CA ARG A 282 -17.53 21.78 -12.10
C ARG A 282 -18.28 21.60 -10.79
N ASP A 283 -18.82 20.41 -10.58
CA ASP A 283 -19.71 20.10 -9.46
C ASP A 283 -18.96 19.40 -8.29
N TYR A 284 -17.63 19.26 -8.37
CA TYR A 284 -16.83 18.58 -7.36
C TYR A 284 -16.92 19.20 -5.96
N ASP A 285 -17.01 20.53 -5.87
CA ASP A 285 -17.16 21.23 -4.59
C ASP A 285 -18.53 21.03 -3.95
N LEU A 286 -19.57 20.76 -4.76
CA LEU A 286 -20.93 20.55 -4.25
C LEU A 286 -21.10 19.14 -3.64
N SER A 287 -20.33 18.15 -4.10
CA SER A 287 -20.40 16.78 -3.59
C SER A 287 -19.69 16.59 -2.24
N LEU A 288 -18.75 17.46 -1.88
CA LEU A 288 -18.04 17.44 -0.58
C LEU A 288 -18.85 18.08 0.56
N ILE A 289 -19.88 18.86 0.24
CA ILE A 289 -20.75 19.54 1.23
C ILE A 289 -21.87 18.62 1.74
N HIS A 290 -22.09 17.49 1.09
CA HIS A 290 -23.21 16.56 1.38
C HIS A 290 -22.81 15.18 1.91
N ILE A 291 -21.58 15.02 2.44
CA ILE A 291 -21.16 13.78 3.12
C ILE A 291 -20.91 14.04 4.59
#